data_1e8f0fc4df7c1983d8da6ae34b0b4dcc
#
_entry.id   1e8f0fc4df7c1983d8da6ae34b0b4dcc
#
_cell.length_a   1.000
_cell.length_b   1.000
_cell.length_c   1.000
_cell.angle_alpha   90.00
_cell.angle_beta   90.00
_cell.angle_gamma   90.00
#
_symmetry.space_group_name_H-M   'P 1'
#
loop_
_entity.id
_entity.type
_entity.pdbx_description
1 polymer ?
#
loop_
_entity_poly.entity_id
_entity_poly.type
_entity_poly.pdbx_seq_one_letter_code
_entity_poly.pdbx_strand_id
1 'polypeptide(L)'
;SLRSDKRFRDINIGGKTTGVIESELFGHKKGAFTGASTDREGLFLSCDGGTIFIDEFGDIEDSVQKRLLKVIEYGTMTPLGSDEEKNVNVRIIAATNQDLPSLVEAGKFRRDLISRFTALIQLEPLNQRTEDIPELIDYFVGKHNLQVRFSDACIEAFMNEDWSVGNVRQLENVVKLSDAVFTDLPLERSEIPSDPSSLFQSHNKDTD
;
A
#
# COMPACT_ATOMS: atom_id res chain seq x y z
N SER A 1 -4.23 -20.32 4.59
CA SER A 1 -3.54 -19.85 5.82
C SER A 1 -4.26 -20.37 7.05
N LEU A 2 -3.54 -20.70 8.12
CA LEU A 2 -4.15 -21.08 9.43
C LEU A 2 -4.93 -19.93 10.07
N ARG A 3 -4.89 -18.75 9.47
CA ARG A 3 -5.59 -17.53 9.91
C ARG A 3 -6.58 -17.00 8.86
N SER A 4 -7.01 -17.84 7.91
CA SER A 4 -7.91 -17.41 6.81
C SER A 4 -9.29 -16.95 7.29
N ASP A 5 -9.74 -17.47 8.41
CA ASP A 5 -11.02 -17.15 9.07
C ASP A 5 -10.88 -16.09 10.18
N LYS A 6 -9.68 -15.57 10.40
CA LYS A 6 -9.38 -14.55 11.42
C LYS A 6 -9.40 -13.14 10.83
N ARG A 7 -9.43 -12.15 11.71
CA ARG A 7 -9.45 -10.73 11.31
C ARG A 7 -8.22 -10.38 10.49
N PHE A 8 -8.46 -9.69 9.39
CA PHE A 8 -7.45 -8.99 8.62
C PHE A 8 -7.71 -7.49 8.75
N ARG A 9 -6.68 -6.74 9.09
CA ARG A 9 -6.71 -5.28 9.18
C ARG A 9 -5.51 -4.70 8.47
N ASP A 10 -5.71 -3.54 7.89
CA ASP A 10 -4.66 -2.78 7.24
C ASP A 10 -4.50 -1.40 7.87
N ILE A 11 -3.31 -0.87 7.78
CA ILE A 11 -2.97 0.50 8.15
C ILE A 11 -1.95 1.04 7.16
N ASN A 12 -2.23 2.21 6.59
CA ASN A 12 -1.23 2.98 5.86
C ASN A 12 -0.64 4.02 6.82
N ILE A 13 0.69 4.06 6.93
CA ILE A 13 1.42 4.95 7.82
C ILE A 13 1.76 6.29 7.14
N GLY A 14 1.87 6.28 5.80
CA GLY A 14 2.28 7.44 5.02
C GLY A 14 1.50 8.71 5.37
N GLY A 15 2.22 9.79 5.61
CA GLY A 15 1.64 11.10 5.92
C GLY A 15 1.00 11.25 7.31
N LYS A 16 1.03 10.21 8.16
CA LYS A 16 0.53 10.28 9.54
C LYS A 16 1.64 10.73 10.51
N THR A 17 1.24 11.46 11.55
CA THR A 17 2.17 11.79 12.64
C THR A 17 2.42 10.56 13.52
N THR A 18 3.60 10.49 14.14
CA THR A 18 4.01 9.41 15.03
C THR A 18 2.99 9.09 16.11
N GLY A 19 2.44 10.12 16.77
CA GLY A 19 1.43 9.94 17.83
C GLY A 19 0.13 9.29 17.31
N VAL A 20 -0.27 9.60 16.06
CA VAL A 20 -1.43 8.95 15.42
C VAL A 20 -1.13 7.48 15.14
N ILE A 21 0.05 7.19 14.57
CA ILE A 21 0.50 5.83 14.28
C ILE A 21 0.55 4.99 15.55
N GLU A 22 1.17 5.52 16.61
CA GLU A 22 1.24 4.83 17.90
C GLU A 22 -0.14 4.55 18.50
N SER A 23 -1.02 5.55 18.47
CA SER A 23 -2.40 5.41 18.96
C SER A 23 -3.20 4.38 18.14
N GLU A 24 -3.03 4.34 16.81
CA GLU A 24 -3.72 3.36 15.95
C GLU A 24 -3.19 1.94 16.15
N LEU A 25 -1.89 1.76 16.23
CA LEU A 25 -1.28 0.44 16.38
C LEU A 25 -1.46 -0.12 17.79
N PHE A 26 -1.10 0.67 18.81
CA PHE A 26 -1.00 0.19 20.19
C PHE A 26 -2.20 0.57 21.07
N GLY A 27 -3.05 1.52 20.60
CA GLY A 27 -4.13 2.07 21.41
C GLY A 27 -3.63 3.05 22.48
N HIS A 28 -4.57 3.64 23.21
CA HIS A 28 -4.25 4.57 24.28
C HIS A 28 -5.30 4.55 25.40
N LYS A 29 -4.88 4.95 26.58
CA LYS A 29 -5.76 5.27 27.70
C LYS A 29 -6.19 6.72 27.64
N LYS A 30 -7.38 7.00 28.17
CA LYS A 30 -7.86 8.38 28.37
C LYS A 30 -6.82 9.19 29.14
N GLY A 31 -6.47 10.37 28.59
CA GLY A 31 -5.47 11.26 29.20
C GLY A 31 -4.02 10.95 28.81
N ALA A 32 -3.75 9.97 27.96
CA ALA A 32 -2.39 9.62 27.52
C ALA A 32 -1.65 10.74 26.80
N PHE A 33 -2.40 11.61 26.12
CA PHE A 33 -1.89 12.81 25.43
C PHE A 33 -3.00 13.84 25.27
N THR A 34 -2.66 15.07 24.87
CA THR A 34 -3.64 16.15 24.62
C THR A 34 -4.61 15.71 23.52
N GLY A 35 -5.91 15.57 23.85
CA GLY A 35 -6.95 15.09 22.93
C GLY A 35 -7.36 13.63 23.14
N ALA A 36 -6.69 12.86 23.99
CA ALA A 36 -7.10 11.51 24.37
C ALA A 36 -8.31 11.53 25.33
N SER A 37 -9.50 11.80 24.80
CA SER A 37 -10.74 11.96 25.58
C SER A 37 -11.36 10.63 26.05
N THR A 38 -11.05 9.53 25.36
CA THR A 38 -11.57 8.18 25.64
C THR A 38 -10.45 7.17 25.53
N ASP A 39 -10.66 5.96 26.04
CA ASP A 39 -9.77 4.82 25.76
C ASP A 39 -9.94 4.40 24.29
N ARG A 40 -8.84 4.01 23.64
CA ARG A 40 -8.85 3.43 22.31
C ARG A 40 -8.14 2.08 22.33
N GLU A 41 -8.82 1.06 21.84
CA GLU A 41 -8.18 -0.22 21.55
C GLU A 41 -7.34 -0.10 20.27
N GLY A 42 -6.07 -0.51 20.31
CA GLY A 42 -5.18 -0.50 19.16
C GLY A 42 -5.39 -1.69 18.23
N LEU A 43 -4.83 -1.58 17.02
CA LEU A 43 -4.93 -2.65 16.00
C LEU A 43 -4.37 -3.98 16.51
N PHE A 44 -3.28 -3.99 17.28
CA PHE A 44 -2.69 -5.22 17.79
C PHE A 44 -3.65 -6.01 18.67
N LEU A 45 -4.38 -5.35 19.56
CA LEU A 45 -5.38 -6.02 20.41
C LEU A 45 -6.63 -6.41 19.61
N SER A 46 -7.16 -5.47 18.82
CA SER A 46 -8.39 -5.74 18.04
C SER A 46 -8.21 -6.82 16.97
N CYS A 47 -6.97 -7.12 16.59
CA CYS A 47 -6.60 -8.10 15.58
C CYS A 47 -5.87 -9.32 16.16
N ASP A 48 -5.98 -9.54 17.48
CA ASP A 48 -5.36 -10.70 18.13
C ASP A 48 -5.81 -12.02 17.48
N GLY A 49 -4.88 -12.92 17.26
CA GLY A 49 -5.07 -14.13 16.45
C GLY A 49 -5.11 -13.92 14.93
N GLY A 50 -5.18 -12.68 14.45
CA GLY A 50 -5.35 -12.28 13.05
C GLY A 50 -4.08 -11.87 12.33
N THR A 51 -4.26 -11.01 11.30
CA THR A 51 -3.17 -10.48 10.45
C THR A 51 -3.32 -8.96 10.32
N ILE A 52 -2.22 -8.23 10.47
CA ILE A 52 -2.13 -6.80 10.21
C ILE A 52 -1.21 -6.59 9.01
N PHE A 53 -1.71 -5.83 8.02
CA PHE A 53 -0.91 -5.31 6.91
C PHE A 53 -0.53 -3.87 7.23
N ILE A 54 0.77 -3.56 7.20
CA ILE A 54 1.31 -2.22 7.45
C ILE A 54 1.92 -1.72 6.16
N ASP A 55 1.30 -0.73 5.55
CA ASP A 55 1.78 -0.08 4.34
C ASP A 55 2.66 1.14 4.69
N GLU A 56 3.59 1.49 3.80
CA GLU A 56 4.61 2.55 3.95
C GLU A 56 5.51 2.33 5.18
N PHE A 57 5.84 1.07 5.46
CA PHE A 57 6.58 0.64 6.67
C PHE A 57 7.93 1.34 6.84
N GLY A 58 8.54 1.82 5.75
CA GLY A 58 9.80 2.58 5.80
C GLY A 58 9.68 3.97 6.45
N ASP A 59 8.46 4.50 6.59
CA ASP A 59 8.21 5.84 7.14
C ASP A 59 8.07 5.87 8.67
N ILE A 60 8.12 4.72 9.34
CA ILE A 60 7.97 4.67 10.80
C ILE A 60 9.19 5.23 11.53
N GLU A 61 8.93 6.10 12.50
CA GLU A 61 9.98 6.66 13.36
C GLU A 61 10.52 5.64 14.38
N ASP A 62 11.69 5.90 14.92
CA ASP A 62 12.43 5.00 15.83
C ASP A 62 11.61 4.60 17.07
N SER A 63 10.76 5.48 17.60
CA SER A 63 9.87 5.16 18.74
C SER A 63 8.90 4.02 18.40
N VAL A 64 8.29 4.10 17.21
CA VAL A 64 7.36 3.07 16.71
C VAL A 64 8.11 1.78 16.38
N GLN A 65 9.31 1.88 15.76
CA GLN A 65 10.15 0.73 15.46
C GLN A 65 10.49 -0.08 16.71
N LYS A 66 10.88 0.59 17.82
CA LYS A 66 11.16 -0.05 19.10
C LYS A 66 9.95 -0.79 19.69
N ARG A 67 8.78 -0.18 19.59
CA ARG A 67 7.53 -0.80 20.07
C ARG A 67 7.11 -2.00 19.22
N LEU A 68 7.26 -1.89 17.87
CA LEU A 68 7.02 -3.00 16.95
C LEU A 68 7.96 -4.16 17.19
N LEU A 69 9.26 -3.88 17.43
CA LEU A 69 10.23 -4.91 17.76
C LEU A 69 9.79 -5.72 18.97
N LYS A 70 9.28 -5.04 20.02
CA LYS A 70 8.75 -5.72 21.21
C LYS A 70 7.58 -6.63 20.89
N VAL A 71 6.65 -6.17 20.06
CA VAL A 71 5.50 -6.98 19.63
C VAL A 71 5.95 -8.21 18.84
N ILE A 72 6.87 -8.02 17.90
CA ILE A 72 7.32 -9.12 17.03
C ILE A 72 8.14 -10.15 17.82
N GLU A 73 8.99 -9.69 18.75
CA GLU A 73 9.93 -10.54 19.48
C GLU A 73 9.27 -11.26 20.66
N TYR A 74 8.45 -10.55 21.42
CA TYR A 74 7.88 -11.08 22.67
C TYR A 74 6.37 -11.34 22.61
N GLY A 75 5.68 -10.91 21.56
CA GLY A 75 4.23 -11.02 21.48
C GLY A 75 3.50 -10.16 22.50
N THR A 76 4.13 -9.07 22.95
CA THR A 76 3.56 -8.18 23.97
C THR A 76 3.55 -6.73 23.52
N MET A 77 2.59 -5.97 23.98
CA MET A 77 2.47 -4.53 23.72
C MET A 77 1.91 -3.80 24.94
N THR A 78 2.18 -2.50 25.02
CA THR A 78 1.63 -1.65 26.08
C THR A 78 0.90 -0.47 25.41
N PRO A 79 -0.38 -0.20 25.74
CA PRO A 79 -1.09 0.98 25.26
C PRO A 79 -0.40 2.29 25.73
N LEU A 80 -0.58 3.36 24.96
CA LEU A 80 -0.08 4.68 25.37
C LEU A 80 -0.77 5.12 26.69
N GLY A 81 0.02 5.66 27.60
CA GLY A 81 -0.49 6.10 28.92
C GLY A 81 -0.89 4.94 29.85
N SER A 82 -0.40 3.75 29.61
CA SER A 82 -0.58 2.56 30.46
C SER A 82 0.75 1.92 30.76
N ASP A 83 0.89 1.33 31.94
CA ASP A 83 2.01 0.47 32.28
C ASP A 83 1.63 -1.03 32.18
N GLU A 84 0.36 -1.32 31.83
CA GLU A 84 -0.13 -2.68 31.71
C GLU A 84 0.28 -3.30 30.37
N GLU A 85 1.08 -4.35 30.43
CA GLU A 85 1.48 -5.13 29.26
C GLU A 85 0.36 -6.09 28.83
N LYS A 86 0.11 -6.19 27.52
CA LYS A 86 -0.90 -7.06 26.93
C LYS A 86 -0.22 -8.06 26.00
N ASN A 87 -0.63 -9.32 26.08
CA ASN A 87 -0.20 -10.34 25.12
C ASN A 87 -0.99 -10.22 23.81
N VAL A 88 -0.31 -10.38 22.69
CA VAL A 88 -0.91 -10.39 21.35
C VAL A 88 -0.21 -11.43 20.46
N ASN A 89 -0.99 -12.11 19.64
CA ASN A 89 -0.51 -13.07 18.66
C ASN A 89 -0.97 -12.66 17.26
N VAL A 90 -0.22 -11.77 16.61
CA VAL A 90 -0.60 -11.18 15.32
C VAL A 90 0.45 -11.53 14.26
N ARG A 91 0.00 -11.92 13.07
CA ARG A 91 0.86 -11.98 11.88
C ARG A 91 1.00 -10.57 11.33
N ILE A 92 2.24 -10.13 11.12
CA ILE A 92 2.54 -8.83 10.51
C ILE A 92 3.01 -9.05 9.07
N ILE A 93 2.42 -8.32 8.15
CA ILE A 93 2.86 -8.16 6.76
C ILE A 93 3.17 -6.68 6.60
N ALA A 94 4.39 -6.35 6.22
CA ALA A 94 4.83 -4.98 6.01
C ALA A 94 5.16 -4.74 4.55
N ALA A 95 4.77 -3.59 4.02
CA ALA A 95 5.12 -3.15 2.67
C ALA A 95 5.77 -1.76 2.72
N THR A 96 6.73 -1.53 1.84
CA THR A 96 7.38 -0.24 1.66
C THR A 96 7.89 -0.09 0.23
N ASN A 97 7.89 1.13 -0.27
CA ASN A 97 8.56 1.52 -1.52
C ASN A 97 10.00 2.03 -1.28
N GLN A 98 10.43 2.14 -0.02
CA GLN A 98 11.75 2.64 0.32
C GLN A 98 12.80 1.51 0.34
N ASP A 99 14.04 1.88 0.05
CA ASP A 99 15.19 0.98 0.18
C ASP A 99 15.59 0.85 1.66
N LEU A 100 15.10 -0.21 2.32
CA LEU A 100 15.40 -0.47 3.74
C LEU A 100 16.90 -0.59 4.05
N PRO A 101 17.76 -1.24 3.23
CA PRO A 101 19.21 -1.21 3.40
C PRO A 101 19.76 0.22 3.52
N SER A 102 19.43 1.11 2.60
CA SER A 102 19.86 2.51 2.64
C SER A 102 19.36 3.25 3.88
N LEU A 103 18.12 2.98 4.33
CA LEU A 103 17.61 3.57 5.57
C LEU A 103 18.36 3.07 6.82
N VAL A 104 18.79 1.81 6.83
CA VAL A 104 19.61 1.26 7.91
C VAL A 104 21.00 1.90 7.94
N GLU A 105 21.65 2.09 6.78
CA GLU A 105 22.93 2.76 6.67
C GLU A 105 22.85 4.22 7.12
N ALA A 106 21.76 4.90 6.80
CA ALA A 106 21.47 6.26 7.23
C ALA A 106 21.06 6.37 8.71
N GLY A 107 20.95 5.26 9.45
CA GLY A 107 20.51 5.23 10.85
C GLY A 107 19.03 5.59 11.06
N LYS A 108 18.24 5.60 10.00
CA LYS A 108 16.80 5.92 10.03
C LYS A 108 15.93 4.69 10.29
N PHE A 109 16.45 3.51 10.03
CA PHE A 109 15.74 2.26 10.26
C PHE A 109 16.61 1.25 11.02
N ARG A 110 15.97 0.48 11.89
CA ARG A 110 16.66 -0.47 12.77
C ARG A 110 16.90 -1.80 12.06
N ARG A 111 18.14 -2.24 12.00
CA ARG A 111 18.52 -3.54 11.43
C ARG A 111 17.90 -4.71 12.21
N ASP A 112 17.81 -4.58 13.55
CA ASP A 112 17.23 -5.62 14.40
C ASP A 112 15.74 -5.85 14.11
N LEU A 113 14.98 -4.80 13.78
CA LEU A 113 13.59 -4.92 13.39
C LEU A 113 13.42 -5.69 12.06
N ILE A 114 14.24 -5.36 11.05
CA ILE A 114 14.19 -6.06 9.74
C ILE A 114 14.53 -7.54 9.93
N SER A 115 15.51 -7.88 10.78
CA SER A 115 15.94 -9.26 11.01
C SER A 115 14.87 -10.16 11.64
N ARG A 116 13.78 -9.59 12.15
CA ARG A 116 12.64 -10.35 12.71
C ARG A 116 11.63 -10.78 11.66
N PHE A 117 11.70 -10.23 10.45
CA PHE A 117 10.86 -10.71 9.35
C PHE A 117 11.46 -11.97 8.74
N THR A 118 10.64 -13.01 8.63
CA THR A 118 11.08 -14.35 8.16
C THR A 118 11.18 -14.44 6.63
N ALA A 119 10.53 -13.55 5.90
CA ALA A 119 10.57 -13.52 4.46
C ALA A 119 10.58 -12.07 3.96
N LEU A 120 11.42 -11.82 2.97
CA LEU A 120 11.44 -10.61 2.17
C LEU A 120 10.99 -10.97 0.76
N ILE A 121 9.96 -10.27 0.26
CA ILE A 121 9.46 -10.45 -1.11
C ILE A 121 9.71 -9.14 -1.82
N GLN A 122 10.51 -9.19 -2.88
CA GLN A 122 10.70 -8.07 -3.78
C GLN A 122 9.70 -8.20 -4.93
N LEU A 123 8.91 -7.15 -5.15
CA LEU A 123 8.01 -7.05 -6.30
C LEU A 123 8.72 -6.26 -7.39
N GLU A 124 8.88 -6.88 -8.55
CA GLU A 124 9.47 -6.21 -9.69
C GLU A 124 8.52 -5.13 -10.24
N PRO A 125 9.05 -4.00 -10.72
CA PRO A 125 8.23 -2.99 -11.40
C PRO A 125 7.68 -3.54 -12.71
N LEU A 126 6.58 -2.93 -13.19
CA LEU A 126 5.84 -3.43 -14.36
C LEU A 126 6.70 -3.50 -15.65
N ASN A 127 7.65 -2.59 -15.81
CA ASN A 127 8.58 -2.59 -16.94
C ASN A 127 9.57 -3.79 -16.97
N GLN A 128 9.66 -4.56 -15.88
CA GLN A 128 10.44 -5.81 -15.79
C GLN A 128 9.58 -7.07 -15.87
N ARG A 129 8.25 -6.92 -15.97
CA ARG A 129 7.27 -7.99 -16.10
C ARG A 129 6.12 -7.59 -17.04
N THR A 130 6.49 -7.10 -18.21
CA THR A 130 5.53 -6.59 -19.20
C THR A 130 4.58 -7.66 -19.72
N GLU A 131 4.95 -8.95 -19.60
CA GLU A 131 4.12 -10.09 -19.89
C GLU A 131 2.85 -10.17 -19.04
N ASP A 132 2.83 -9.52 -17.85
CA ASP A 132 1.64 -9.46 -16.99
C ASP A 132 0.60 -8.44 -17.49
N ILE A 133 0.96 -7.55 -18.42
CA ILE A 133 0.10 -6.44 -18.85
C ILE A 133 -1.24 -6.91 -19.42
N PRO A 134 -1.32 -7.91 -20.29
CA PRO A 134 -2.60 -8.39 -20.80
C PRO A 134 -3.55 -8.85 -19.69
N GLU A 135 -3.04 -9.65 -18.74
CA GLU A 135 -3.83 -10.15 -17.61
C GLU A 135 -4.25 -9.02 -16.65
N LEU A 136 -3.38 -8.05 -16.42
CA LEU A 136 -3.69 -6.87 -15.62
C LEU A 136 -4.79 -6.00 -16.27
N ILE A 137 -4.78 -5.84 -17.59
CA ILE A 137 -5.84 -5.13 -18.31
C ILE A 137 -7.18 -5.83 -18.10
N ASP A 138 -7.24 -7.15 -18.33
CA ASP A 138 -8.46 -7.93 -18.14
C ASP A 138 -8.95 -7.84 -16.68
N TYR A 139 -8.02 -7.92 -15.73
CA TYR A 139 -8.34 -7.76 -14.32
C TYR A 139 -8.95 -6.38 -14.02
N PHE A 140 -8.39 -5.27 -14.54
CA PHE A 140 -8.90 -3.93 -14.29
C PHE A 140 -10.23 -3.68 -14.97
N VAL A 141 -10.41 -4.17 -16.18
CA VAL A 141 -11.71 -4.13 -16.87
C VAL A 141 -12.79 -4.83 -16.03
N GLY A 142 -12.51 -6.03 -15.54
CA GLY A 142 -13.43 -6.77 -14.68
C GLY A 142 -13.65 -6.11 -13.32
N LYS A 143 -12.58 -5.69 -12.64
CA LYS A 143 -12.61 -5.04 -11.31
C LYS A 143 -13.46 -3.77 -11.28
N HIS A 144 -13.39 -2.97 -12.33
CA HIS A 144 -14.09 -1.70 -12.43
C HIS A 144 -15.38 -1.76 -13.27
N ASN A 145 -15.72 -2.96 -13.77
CA ASN A 145 -16.89 -3.20 -14.62
C ASN A 145 -16.92 -2.27 -15.86
N LEU A 146 -15.76 -2.15 -16.52
CA LEU A 146 -15.57 -1.30 -17.69
C LEU A 146 -16.05 -2.01 -18.97
N GLN A 147 -16.33 -1.22 -20.00
CA GLN A 147 -16.74 -1.73 -21.32
C GLN A 147 -15.60 -1.69 -22.35
N VAL A 148 -14.51 -1.01 -22.03
CA VAL A 148 -13.36 -0.85 -22.92
C VAL A 148 -12.80 -2.19 -23.38
N ARG A 149 -12.39 -2.24 -24.64
CA ARG A 149 -11.64 -3.36 -25.23
C ARG A 149 -10.46 -2.79 -26.01
N PHE A 150 -9.35 -3.47 -25.92
CA PHE A 150 -8.12 -3.10 -26.60
C PHE A 150 -7.84 -4.11 -27.72
N SER A 151 -7.38 -3.63 -28.88
CA SER A 151 -6.87 -4.50 -29.94
C SER A 151 -5.57 -5.19 -29.50
N ASP A 152 -5.23 -6.32 -30.11
CA ASP A 152 -3.97 -7.01 -29.85
C ASP A 152 -2.78 -6.06 -30.11
N ALA A 153 -2.85 -5.24 -31.15
CA ALA A 153 -1.83 -4.25 -31.45
C ALA A 153 -1.70 -3.17 -30.35
N CYS A 154 -2.80 -2.78 -29.72
CA CYS A 154 -2.80 -1.87 -28.58
C CYS A 154 -2.14 -2.51 -27.35
N ILE A 155 -2.48 -3.75 -27.05
CA ILE A 155 -1.88 -4.51 -25.93
C ILE A 155 -0.39 -4.69 -26.14
N GLU A 156 0.05 -5.07 -27.35
CA GLU A 156 1.47 -5.19 -27.70
C GLU A 156 2.21 -3.85 -27.53
N ALA A 157 1.58 -2.74 -27.92
CA ALA A 157 2.16 -1.42 -27.70
C ALA A 157 2.29 -1.09 -26.20
N PHE A 158 1.32 -1.44 -25.36
CA PHE A 158 1.43 -1.28 -23.92
C PHE A 158 2.58 -2.11 -23.31
N MET A 159 2.83 -3.30 -23.81
CA MET A 159 3.97 -4.12 -23.35
C MET A 159 5.33 -3.47 -23.65
N ASN A 160 5.40 -2.58 -24.64
CA ASN A 160 6.62 -1.86 -25.03
C ASN A 160 6.72 -0.43 -24.44
N GLU A 161 5.73 0.01 -23.66
CA GLU A 161 5.75 1.32 -23.01
C GLU A 161 6.61 1.33 -21.74
N ASP A 162 7.06 2.53 -21.36
CA ASP A 162 7.77 2.76 -20.10
C ASP A 162 6.79 3.02 -18.95
N TRP A 163 6.61 2.02 -18.09
CA TRP A 163 5.76 2.11 -16.91
C TRP A 163 6.54 2.48 -15.64
N SER A 164 7.75 2.99 -15.73
CA SER A 164 8.65 3.24 -14.59
C SER A 164 8.12 4.26 -13.58
N VAL A 165 7.34 5.25 -14.04
CA VAL A 165 6.87 6.36 -13.19
C VAL A 165 5.71 5.96 -12.28
N GLY A 166 4.68 5.35 -12.85
CA GLY A 166 3.43 5.05 -12.12
C GLY A 166 3.12 3.57 -11.97
N ASN A 167 3.90 2.72 -12.66
CA ASN A 167 3.83 1.27 -12.55
C ASN A 167 2.43 0.73 -12.86
N VAL A 168 1.97 -0.27 -12.13
CA VAL A 168 0.64 -0.88 -12.25
C VAL A 168 -0.49 0.16 -12.04
N ARG A 169 -0.29 1.17 -11.18
CA ARG A 169 -1.28 2.26 -11.00
C ARG A 169 -1.45 3.12 -12.25
N GLN A 170 -0.37 3.36 -12.99
CA GLN A 170 -0.43 4.08 -14.26
C GLN A 170 -1.24 3.29 -15.29
N LEU A 171 -0.98 1.98 -15.42
CA LEU A 171 -1.75 1.11 -16.31
C LEU A 171 -3.24 1.09 -15.93
N GLU A 172 -3.56 0.92 -14.63
CA GLU A 172 -4.95 0.97 -14.15
C GLU A 172 -5.65 2.29 -14.51
N ASN A 173 -4.94 3.41 -14.38
CA ASN A 173 -5.48 4.71 -14.74
C ASN A 173 -5.70 4.86 -16.25
N VAL A 174 -4.77 4.37 -17.08
CA VAL A 174 -4.94 4.35 -18.55
C VAL A 174 -6.17 3.54 -18.93
N VAL A 175 -6.35 2.35 -18.37
CA VAL A 175 -7.51 1.49 -18.65
C VAL A 175 -8.83 2.17 -18.27
N LYS A 176 -8.91 2.78 -17.08
CA LYS A 176 -10.12 3.51 -16.64
C LYS A 176 -10.42 4.72 -17.50
N LEU A 177 -9.37 5.45 -17.87
CA LEU A 177 -9.53 6.66 -18.66
C LEU A 177 -9.97 6.34 -20.10
N SER A 178 -9.45 5.26 -20.66
CA SER A 178 -9.86 4.77 -21.98
C SER A 178 -11.37 4.45 -22.03
N ASP A 179 -11.90 3.82 -21.00
CA ASP A 179 -13.35 3.55 -20.91
C ASP A 179 -14.19 4.82 -20.80
N ALA A 180 -13.67 5.85 -20.12
CA ALA A 180 -14.37 7.11 -19.90
C ALA A 180 -14.40 8.02 -21.15
N VAL A 181 -13.38 7.93 -22.01
CA VAL A 181 -13.18 8.87 -23.12
C VAL A 181 -13.61 8.31 -24.47
N PHE A 182 -13.45 7.01 -24.68
CA PHE A 182 -13.65 6.38 -25.97
C PHE A 182 -14.92 5.53 -25.98
N THR A 183 -15.72 5.69 -27.03
CA THR A 183 -16.98 4.93 -27.26
C THR A 183 -16.84 3.87 -28.36
N ASP A 184 -15.88 4.08 -29.28
CA ASP A 184 -15.63 3.15 -30.38
C ASP A 184 -14.63 2.08 -29.95
N LEU A 185 -14.98 0.80 -30.12
CA LEU A 185 -14.23 -0.34 -29.64
C LEU A 185 -14.00 -1.37 -30.76
N PRO A 186 -12.86 -2.04 -30.80
CA PRO A 186 -11.70 -1.95 -29.89
C PRO A 186 -10.80 -0.73 -30.15
N LEU A 187 -10.13 -0.26 -29.11
CA LEU A 187 -9.22 0.88 -29.20
C LEU A 187 -7.86 0.52 -29.77
N GLU A 188 -7.34 1.40 -30.62
CA GLU A 188 -5.98 1.34 -31.12
C GLU A 188 -5.03 2.16 -30.24
N ARG A 189 -3.76 1.77 -30.16
CA ARG A 189 -2.78 2.43 -29.29
C ARG A 189 -2.59 3.91 -29.60
N SER A 190 -2.73 4.30 -30.86
CA SER A 190 -2.60 5.71 -31.31
C SER A 190 -3.65 6.64 -30.69
N GLU A 191 -4.77 6.08 -30.21
CA GLU A 191 -5.87 6.83 -29.60
C GLU A 191 -5.66 7.07 -28.10
N ILE A 192 -4.73 6.32 -27.46
CA ILE A 192 -4.49 6.38 -26.04
C ILE A 192 -3.12 7.01 -25.78
N PRO A 193 -3.03 8.17 -25.09
CA PRO A 193 -1.77 8.77 -24.72
C PRO A 193 -1.03 7.93 -23.67
N SER A 194 0.29 7.87 -23.76
CA SER A 194 1.15 7.23 -22.75
C SER A 194 1.10 7.94 -21.39
N ASP A 195 0.89 9.26 -21.41
CA ASP A 195 0.63 10.05 -20.21
C ASP A 195 -0.87 10.37 -20.09
N PRO A 196 -1.61 9.72 -19.17
CA PRO A 196 -3.03 9.97 -18.97
C PRO A 196 -3.35 11.42 -18.57
N SER A 197 -2.39 12.14 -17.98
CA SER A 197 -2.61 13.55 -17.59
C SER A 197 -2.81 14.46 -18.81
N SER A 198 -2.30 14.06 -19.96
CA SER A 198 -2.49 14.81 -21.22
C SER A 198 -3.94 14.82 -21.73
N LEU A 199 -4.76 13.82 -21.35
CA LEU A 199 -6.18 13.78 -21.71
C LEU A 199 -6.99 14.87 -20.97
N PHE A 200 -6.59 15.27 -19.78
CA PHE A 200 -7.25 16.34 -19.03
C PHE A 200 -6.97 17.73 -19.61
N GLN A 201 -5.85 17.91 -20.35
CA GLN A 201 -5.49 19.20 -20.94
C GLN A 201 -6.22 19.49 -22.25
N SER A 202 -6.68 18.46 -22.95
CA SER A 202 -7.36 18.62 -24.23
C SER A 202 -8.86 18.97 -24.10
N HIS A 203 -9.52 18.63 -23.00
CA HIS A 203 -10.94 18.93 -22.77
C HIS A 203 -11.24 20.38 -22.33
N ASN A 204 -10.21 21.15 -21.94
CA ASN A 204 -10.37 22.56 -21.55
C ASN A 204 -10.18 23.56 -22.71
N LYS A 205 -9.97 23.09 -23.95
CA LYS A 205 -9.77 23.98 -25.11
C LYS A 205 -11.02 24.19 -25.99
N ASP A 206 -12.09 23.44 -25.76
CA ASP A 206 -13.29 23.52 -26.58
C ASP A 206 -14.47 24.23 -25.87
N THR A 207 -14.20 25.03 -24.86
CA THR A 207 -15.19 25.89 -24.20
C THR A 207 -14.70 27.35 -24.16
N ASP A 208 -14.55 27.97 -25.32
CA ASP A 208 -14.55 29.43 -25.52
C ASP A 208 -15.40 29.79 -26.75
#